data_b1f0ff9355ca6cb1334495ef4730ccdd
#
_entry.id   b1f0ff9355ca6cb1334495ef4730ccdd
#
_cell.length_a   1.000
_cell.length_b   1.000
_cell.length_c   1.000
_cell.angle_alpha   90.00
_cell.angle_beta   90.00
_cell.angle_gamma   90.00
#
_symmetry.space_group_name_H-M   'P 1'
#
loop_
_entity.id
_entity.type
_entity.pdbx_description
1 polymer ?
#
loop_
_entity_poly.entity_id
_entity_poly.type
_entity_poly.pdbx_seq_one_letter_code
_entity_poly.pdbx_strand_id
1 'polypeptide(L)'
;VNLAANDYEFRSQGGHIVPMNVSDIAIKSEKIHFKMESVKADYGMAEGMTVTVKFVFDSPEAGERYIGFITPESGQEEWLSDPENRNEANEDYNFRNFKTSVNGKNVSMKTYKLTDFLPKDIKQLEEIKKYFKEYDKAKAKADADYYRKSYVYFFKANFKKGENVVEHRYHYGGIVGSISNDFNYVWTTISKWKNQKVDDFEVIVEPGNAFIEIPEIKMKNGKRVDWELIGEGNIDYGYKKYDGDNVKSRVLYAKLKKGYLRFKTKDFSPKDEFRLREIRNLNLEDYFPEKTEKGFRYTDDLMQAAYNARLLKEDELKKISDADLNIMKNYPYALKGYDFSDKKLKDYFSKFLWYVPIGKNVELYENDYEVIKDVEKIIKSRKK
;
A
#
# COMPACT_ATOMS: atom_id res chain seq x y z
N VAL A 1 5.64 21.08 -22.57
CA VAL A 1 6.51 19.89 -22.44
C VAL A 1 5.72 18.89 -21.65
N ASN A 2 5.12 17.91 -22.33
CA ASN A 2 4.41 16.80 -21.72
C ASN A 2 5.44 15.94 -20.97
N LEU A 3 5.46 16.05 -19.65
CA LEU A 3 6.02 15.02 -18.78
C LEU A 3 4.97 13.91 -18.70
N ALA A 4 5.06 12.95 -19.62
CA ALA A 4 4.41 11.67 -19.43
C ALA A 4 5.08 11.03 -18.21
N ALA A 5 4.39 11.08 -17.05
CA ALA A 5 4.71 10.23 -15.93
C ALA A 5 4.46 8.80 -16.42
N ASN A 6 5.53 8.07 -16.67
CA ASN A 6 5.43 6.64 -16.94
C ASN A 6 4.86 5.99 -15.68
N ASP A 7 3.58 5.64 -15.74
CA ASP A 7 2.95 4.71 -14.81
C ASP A 7 3.66 3.36 -14.93
N TYR A 8 4.65 3.14 -14.08
CA TYR A 8 5.25 1.84 -13.92
C TYR A 8 4.25 0.91 -13.22
N GLU A 9 3.59 0.08 -14.01
CA GLU A 9 2.75 -1.00 -13.50
C GLU A 9 3.53 -1.90 -12.53
N PHE A 10 3.07 -1.89 -11.27
CA PHE A 10 3.15 -2.94 -10.24
C PHE A 10 4.45 -3.77 -10.15
N ARG A 11 5.50 -3.23 -9.57
CA ARG A 11 6.78 -3.94 -9.42
C ARG A 11 7.02 -4.57 -8.03
N SER A 12 6.25 -4.23 -6.99
CA SER A 12 6.26 -4.97 -5.71
C SER A 12 4.84 -5.29 -5.29
N GLN A 13 4.50 -6.56 -5.19
CA GLN A 13 3.17 -7.02 -4.83
C GLN A 13 3.28 -8.03 -3.70
N GLY A 14 2.62 -7.77 -2.58
CA GLY A 14 2.26 -8.80 -1.64
C GLY A 14 1.41 -9.86 -2.35
N GLY A 15 1.56 -11.13 -2.01
CA GLY A 15 0.90 -12.21 -2.74
C GLY A 15 0.00 -13.07 -1.86
N HIS A 16 -1.24 -13.26 -2.30
CA HIS A 16 -2.11 -14.30 -1.78
C HIS A 16 -1.65 -15.66 -2.31
N ILE A 17 -1.56 -16.65 -1.45
CA ILE A 17 -1.18 -18.01 -1.83
C ILE A 17 -2.23 -18.67 -2.73
N VAL A 18 -1.75 -19.51 -3.65
CA VAL A 18 -2.59 -20.30 -4.55
C VAL A 18 -2.20 -21.77 -4.49
N PRO A 19 -3.14 -22.68 -4.77
CA PRO A 19 -2.77 -24.06 -5.04
C PRO A 19 -1.97 -24.09 -6.33
N MET A 20 -0.77 -24.69 -6.30
CA MET A 20 0.08 -24.78 -7.49
C MET A 20 -0.42 -25.79 -8.52
N ASN A 21 -1.37 -26.62 -8.13
CA ASN A 21 -2.16 -27.52 -8.98
C ASN A 21 -3.66 -27.23 -8.81
N VAL A 22 -4.50 -27.93 -9.58
CA VAL A 22 -5.97 -27.88 -9.36
C VAL A 22 -6.29 -28.26 -7.93
N SER A 23 -7.11 -27.44 -7.27
CA SER A 23 -7.41 -27.61 -5.84
C SER A 23 -8.86 -28.03 -5.61
N ASP A 24 -9.00 -29.03 -4.76
CA ASP A 24 -10.27 -29.47 -4.14
C ASP A 24 -10.49 -28.84 -2.74
N ILE A 25 -9.59 -27.95 -2.33
CA ILE A 25 -9.55 -27.29 -1.02
C ILE A 25 -10.37 -26.00 -1.06
N ALA A 26 -11.19 -25.79 -0.02
CA ALA A 26 -11.94 -24.54 0.17
C ALA A 26 -11.28 -23.63 1.21
N ILE A 27 -11.43 -22.30 1.07
CA ILE A 27 -11.02 -21.33 2.09
C ILE A 27 -12.21 -21.02 2.99
N LYS A 28 -12.14 -21.48 4.25
CA LYS A 28 -13.16 -21.21 5.28
C LYS A 28 -13.00 -19.81 5.87
N SER A 29 -11.79 -19.45 6.21
CA SER A 29 -11.53 -18.11 6.69
C SER A 29 -10.16 -17.61 6.28
N GLU A 30 -10.05 -16.28 6.16
CA GLU A 30 -8.80 -15.57 5.94
C GLU A 30 -8.80 -14.28 6.76
N LYS A 31 -7.71 -14.09 7.50
CA LYS A 31 -7.45 -12.84 8.20
C LYS A 31 -6.12 -12.30 7.75
N ILE A 32 -6.13 -11.07 7.21
CA ILE A 32 -4.95 -10.36 6.77
C ILE A 32 -4.71 -9.18 7.70
N HIS A 33 -3.46 -9.00 8.12
CA HIS A 33 -3.04 -7.84 8.88
C HIS A 33 -1.89 -7.15 8.13
N PHE A 34 -2.16 -5.96 7.64
CA PHE A 34 -1.20 -5.04 7.03
C PHE A 34 -0.73 -4.03 8.07
N LYS A 35 0.56 -3.99 8.36
CA LYS A 35 1.16 -3.03 9.27
C LYS A 35 2.26 -2.26 8.57
N MET A 36 2.10 -0.95 8.44
CA MET A 36 3.15 -0.08 7.94
C MET A 36 4.19 0.12 9.03
N GLU A 37 5.39 -0.36 8.79
CA GLU A 37 6.50 -0.28 9.75
C GLU A 37 7.85 -0.41 9.06
N SER A 38 8.90 0.10 9.72
CA SER A 38 10.27 -0.14 9.30
C SER A 38 10.80 -1.42 9.96
N VAL A 39 11.48 -2.24 9.19
CA VAL A 39 12.16 -3.44 9.67
C VAL A 39 13.66 -3.34 9.46
N LYS A 40 14.45 -4.03 10.30
CA LYS A 40 15.89 -4.11 10.12
C LYS A 40 16.19 -4.87 8.82
N ALA A 41 17.03 -4.28 7.99
CA ALA A 41 17.57 -4.87 6.77
C ALA A 41 19.11 -4.81 6.82
N ASP A 42 19.77 -5.44 5.86
CA ASP A 42 21.24 -5.52 5.85
C ASP A 42 21.93 -4.15 5.77
N TYR A 43 21.28 -3.19 5.13
CA TYR A 43 21.78 -1.83 4.93
C TYR A 43 21.06 -0.77 5.79
N GLY A 44 20.45 -1.15 6.92
CA GLY A 44 19.77 -0.23 7.83
C GLY A 44 18.29 -0.57 8.05
N MET A 45 17.45 0.47 8.16
CA MET A 45 16.00 0.28 8.31
C MET A 45 15.32 0.33 6.94
N ALA A 46 14.51 -0.66 6.64
CA ALA A 46 13.68 -0.71 5.44
C ALA A 46 12.23 -0.38 5.81
N GLU A 47 11.74 0.74 5.29
CA GLU A 47 10.31 1.09 5.38
C GLU A 47 9.48 0.19 4.47
N GLY A 48 8.28 -0.14 4.89
CA GLY A 48 7.38 -0.95 4.07
C GLY A 48 6.17 -1.46 4.82
N MET A 49 5.66 -2.58 4.34
CA MET A 49 4.46 -3.24 4.84
C MET A 49 4.82 -4.62 5.38
N THR A 50 4.60 -4.84 6.67
CA THR A 50 4.59 -6.19 7.22
C THR A 50 3.20 -6.78 7.06
N VAL A 51 3.13 -7.95 6.45
CA VAL A 51 1.90 -8.69 6.24
C VAL A 51 1.91 -9.94 7.09
N THR A 52 0.83 -10.14 7.84
CA THR A 52 0.54 -11.40 8.53
C THR A 52 -0.77 -11.93 8.00
N VAL A 53 -0.77 -13.13 7.46
CA VAL A 53 -1.97 -13.78 6.91
C VAL A 53 -2.21 -15.09 7.62
N LYS A 54 -3.45 -15.30 8.02
CA LYS A 54 -3.91 -16.58 8.59
C LYS A 54 -5.07 -17.11 7.77
N PHE A 55 -4.87 -18.29 7.20
CA PHE A 55 -5.89 -19.03 6.48
C PHE A 55 -6.39 -20.20 7.31
N VAL A 56 -7.68 -20.51 7.19
CA VAL A 56 -8.26 -21.77 7.55
C VAL A 56 -8.81 -22.42 6.28
N PHE A 57 -8.17 -23.51 5.87
CA PHE A 57 -8.56 -24.31 4.72
C PHE A 57 -9.36 -25.54 5.15
N ASP A 58 -10.32 -25.96 4.32
CA ASP A 58 -11.01 -27.24 4.46
C ASP A 58 -10.57 -28.16 3.33
N SER A 59 -9.84 -29.22 3.68
CA SER A 59 -9.37 -30.25 2.74
C SER A 59 -10.25 -31.50 2.81
N PRO A 60 -10.80 -31.98 1.71
CA PRO A 60 -11.63 -33.18 1.70
C PRO A 60 -10.84 -34.45 2.07
N GLU A 61 -9.53 -34.44 1.85
CA GLU A 61 -8.64 -35.56 2.07
C GLU A 61 -7.31 -35.14 2.68
N ALA A 62 -6.65 -36.05 3.37
CA ALA A 62 -5.28 -35.88 3.81
C ALA A 62 -4.31 -36.06 2.63
N GLY A 63 -3.21 -35.33 2.63
CA GLY A 63 -2.17 -35.49 1.61
C GLY A 63 -1.22 -34.33 1.50
N GLU A 64 -0.16 -34.51 0.72
CA GLU A 64 0.79 -33.45 0.41
C GLU A 64 0.19 -32.44 -0.56
N ARG A 65 0.38 -31.16 -0.28
CA ARG A 65 -0.07 -30.03 -1.10
C ARG A 65 1.10 -29.10 -1.43
N TYR A 66 1.12 -28.62 -2.65
CA TYR A 66 2.01 -27.57 -3.11
C TYR A 66 1.25 -26.25 -3.12
N ILE A 67 1.69 -25.31 -2.33
CA ILE A 67 1.04 -24.01 -2.17
C ILE A 67 2.11 -22.92 -2.34
N GLY A 68 1.77 -21.86 -3.06
CA GLY A 68 2.74 -20.81 -3.33
C GLY A 68 2.15 -19.63 -4.11
N PHE A 69 3.03 -18.82 -4.67
CA PHE A 69 2.68 -17.70 -5.55
C PHE A 69 3.84 -17.36 -6.47
N ILE A 70 3.54 -16.66 -7.55
CA ILE A 70 4.53 -16.10 -8.49
C ILE A 70 4.45 -14.59 -8.37
N THR A 71 5.59 -13.95 -8.23
CA THR A 71 5.70 -12.49 -8.15
C THR A 71 6.81 -11.99 -9.07
N PRO A 72 6.62 -10.84 -9.75
CA PRO A 72 7.71 -10.19 -10.45
C PRO A 72 8.77 -9.69 -9.47
N GLU A 73 9.99 -9.54 -9.95
CA GLU A 73 11.09 -8.91 -9.22
C GLU A 73 10.74 -7.46 -8.87
N SER A 74 11.12 -6.99 -7.67
CA SER A 74 10.89 -5.59 -7.30
C SER A 74 11.79 -4.66 -8.12
N GLY A 75 11.24 -3.54 -8.60
CA GLY A 75 11.98 -2.60 -9.45
C GLY A 75 13.05 -1.76 -8.74
N GLN A 76 13.31 -1.98 -7.45
CA GLN A 76 14.41 -1.32 -6.73
C GLN A 76 15.79 -1.81 -7.18
N GLU A 77 15.89 -2.93 -7.87
CA GLU A 77 17.17 -3.50 -8.30
C GLU A 77 17.86 -2.77 -9.46
N GLU A 78 17.16 -1.96 -10.25
CA GLU A 78 17.83 -1.17 -11.29
C GLU A 78 18.82 -0.13 -10.73
N TRP A 79 18.62 0.31 -9.47
CA TRP A 79 19.54 1.20 -8.77
C TRP A 79 20.65 0.46 -8.00
N LEU A 80 20.42 -0.81 -7.65
CA LEU A 80 21.38 -1.68 -6.97
C LEU A 80 22.13 -2.62 -7.93
N SER A 81 21.90 -2.48 -9.22
CA SER A 81 22.49 -3.34 -10.25
C SER A 81 23.93 -3.00 -10.63
N ASP A 82 24.69 -2.40 -9.72
CA ASP A 82 26.13 -2.37 -9.85
C ASP A 82 26.65 -3.81 -9.65
N PRO A 83 27.21 -4.45 -10.71
CA PRO A 83 27.70 -5.84 -10.62
C PRO A 83 28.76 -6.04 -9.53
N GLU A 84 29.45 -4.98 -9.11
CA GLU A 84 30.50 -5.03 -8.10
C GLU A 84 29.96 -5.11 -6.65
N ASN A 85 28.67 -4.82 -6.43
CA ASN A 85 28.04 -4.84 -5.11
C ASN A 85 27.04 -5.99 -4.90
N ARG A 86 26.95 -6.93 -5.83
CA ARG A 86 26.10 -8.12 -5.68
C ARG A 86 26.74 -9.09 -4.67
N ASN A 87 26.28 -9.01 -3.43
CA ASN A 87 26.49 -10.07 -2.48
C ASN A 87 25.50 -11.19 -2.80
N GLU A 88 25.96 -12.30 -3.40
CA GLU A 88 25.16 -13.46 -3.85
C GLU A 88 24.30 -14.12 -2.74
N ALA A 89 24.42 -13.65 -1.51
CA ALA A 89 23.73 -14.20 -0.35
C ALA A 89 22.32 -13.64 -0.11
N ASN A 90 21.88 -12.59 -0.83
CA ASN A 90 20.61 -11.89 -0.61
C ASN A 90 19.73 -11.85 -1.87
N GLU A 91 19.36 -13.03 -2.38
CA GLU A 91 18.57 -13.18 -3.60
C GLU A 91 17.07 -12.86 -3.44
N ASP A 92 16.58 -12.57 -2.23
CA ASP A 92 15.15 -12.39 -1.98
C ASP A 92 14.77 -10.93 -1.67
N TYR A 93 14.92 -10.06 -2.67
CA TYR A 93 14.62 -8.63 -2.53
C TYR A 93 13.12 -8.30 -2.44
N ASN A 94 12.23 -9.22 -2.84
CA ASN A 94 10.79 -8.96 -2.84
C ASN A 94 10.20 -9.07 -1.43
N PHE A 95 10.62 -10.08 -0.67
CA PHE A 95 10.09 -10.34 0.66
C PHE A 95 11.20 -10.55 1.67
N ARG A 96 11.11 -9.84 2.78
CA ARG A 96 12.02 -9.96 3.91
C ARG A 96 11.35 -10.72 5.05
N ASN A 97 12.15 -11.46 5.80
CA ASN A 97 11.69 -12.15 7.02
C ASN A 97 10.52 -13.11 6.78
N PHE A 98 10.48 -13.77 5.61
CA PHE A 98 9.38 -14.67 5.27
C PHE A 98 9.34 -15.88 6.21
N LYS A 99 8.21 -16.08 6.86
CA LYS A 99 7.95 -17.22 7.76
C LYS A 99 6.62 -17.83 7.38
N THR A 100 6.57 -19.17 7.37
CA THR A 100 5.37 -19.95 7.10
C THR A 100 5.22 -21.04 8.15
N SER A 101 3.98 -21.23 8.60
CA SER A 101 3.64 -22.41 9.41
C SER A 101 2.37 -23.08 8.88
N VAL A 102 2.28 -24.38 9.07
CA VAL A 102 1.10 -25.20 8.74
C VAL A 102 0.74 -26.01 9.98
N ASN A 103 -0.47 -25.84 10.48
CA ASN A 103 -0.96 -26.49 11.69
C ASN A 103 0.01 -26.29 12.89
N GLY A 104 0.56 -25.08 13.03
CA GLY A 104 1.51 -24.70 14.08
C GLY A 104 2.94 -25.21 13.89
N LYS A 105 3.26 -25.90 12.80
CA LYS A 105 4.62 -26.34 12.48
C LYS A 105 5.25 -25.44 11.42
N ASN A 106 6.45 -24.95 11.67
CA ASN A 106 7.19 -24.18 10.68
C ASN A 106 7.48 -25.02 9.44
N VAL A 107 7.29 -24.39 8.27
CA VAL A 107 7.56 -24.97 6.97
C VAL A 107 8.50 -24.05 6.22
N SER A 108 9.54 -24.63 5.59
CA SER A 108 10.48 -23.85 4.77
C SER A 108 9.85 -23.48 3.44
N MET A 109 9.81 -22.19 3.15
CA MET A 109 9.52 -21.67 1.82
C MET A 109 10.71 -21.93 0.91
N LYS A 110 10.44 -22.36 -0.31
CA LYS A 110 11.45 -22.47 -1.38
C LYS A 110 11.18 -21.39 -2.40
N THR A 111 12.26 -20.78 -2.87
CA THR A 111 12.22 -19.72 -3.86
C THR A 111 13.06 -20.13 -5.07
N TYR A 112 12.51 -19.96 -6.28
CA TYR A 112 13.26 -20.13 -7.51
C TYR A 112 13.00 -18.95 -8.44
N LYS A 113 14.06 -18.44 -9.05
CA LYS A 113 13.95 -17.52 -10.19
C LYS A 113 13.45 -18.32 -11.39
N LEU A 114 12.38 -17.84 -12.02
CA LEU A 114 11.73 -18.60 -13.10
C LEU A 114 12.57 -18.68 -14.38
N THR A 115 13.58 -17.82 -14.53
CA THR A 115 14.56 -17.88 -15.63
C THR A 115 15.65 -18.92 -15.42
N ASP A 116 15.84 -19.41 -14.19
CA ASP A 116 16.88 -20.36 -13.85
C ASP A 116 16.42 -21.81 -14.05
N PHE A 117 17.32 -22.74 -13.73
CA PHE A 117 16.96 -24.14 -13.78
C PHE A 117 15.94 -24.48 -12.70
N LEU A 118 14.74 -24.88 -13.10
CA LEU A 118 13.70 -25.37 -12.20
C LEU A 118 13.74 -26.90 -12.10
N PRO A 119 13.63 -27.47 -10.90
CA PRO A 119 13.44 -28.92 -10.71
C PRO A 119 12.26 -29.45 -11.53
N LYS A 120 12.34 -30.72 -11.97
CA LYS A 120 11.35 -31.31 -12.85
C LYS A 120 9.95 -31.34 -12.24
N ASP A 121 9.84 -31.63 -10.95
CA ASP A 121 8.56 -31.65 -10.22
C ASP A 121 7.92 -30.26 -10.17
N ILE A 122 8.72 -29.19 -10.05
CA ILE A 122 8.26 -27.81 -10.04
C ILE A 122 7.80 -27.36 -11.42
N LYS A 123 8.54 -27.71 -12.50
CA LYS A 123 8.12 -27.42 -13.87
C LYS A 123 6.79 -28.05 -14.26
N GLN A 124 6.36 -29.11 -13.60
CA GLN A 124 5.10 -29.80 -13.86
C GLN A 124 3.89 -29.17 -13.18
N LEU A 125 4.08 -28.25 -12.22
CA LEU A 125 2.98 -27.58 -11.54
C LEU A 125 2.18 -26.72 -12.52
N GLU A 126 0.85 -26.77 -12.43
CA GLU A 126 -0.05 -26.10 -13.38
C GLU A 126 0.15 -24.58 -13.43
N GLU A 127 0.37 -23.93 -12.30
CA GLU A 127 0.64 -22.49 -12.26
C GLU A 127 1.97 -22.14 -12.94
N ILE A 128 2.98 -23.00 -12.82
CA ILE A 128 4.27 -22.82 -13.51
C ILE A 128 4.12 -23.01 -15.01
N LYS A 129 3.39 -24.04 -15.46
CA LYS A 129 3.09 -24.25 -16.88
C LYS A 129 2.34 -23.08 -17.49
N LYS A 130 1.34 -22.56 -16.74
CA LYS A 130 0.58 -21.39 -17.17
C LYS A 130 1.47 -20.16 -17.29
N TYR A 131 2.34 -19.91 -16.32
CA TYR A 131 3.31 -18.82 -16.38
C TYR A 131 4.16 -18.88 -17.65
N PHE A 132 4.77 -20.02 -17.94
CA PHE A 132 5.61 -20.15 -19.16
C PHE A 132 4.81 -19.99 -20.46
N LYS A 133 3.56 -20.44 -20.48
CA LYS A 133 2.67 -20.21 -21.65
C LYS A 133 2.41 -18.72 -21.88
N GLU A 134 2.20 -17.96 -20.82
CA GLU A 134 2.03 -16.49 -20.92
C GLU A 134 3.36 -15.79 -21.24
N TYR A 135 4.48 -16.24 -20.68
CA TYR A 135 5.81 -15.78 -21.02
C TYR A 135 6.14 -15.93 -22.51
N ASP A 136 5.86 -17.11 -23.09
CA ASP A 136 6.10 -17.35 -24.50
C ASP A 136 5.27 -16.44 -25.40
N LYS A 137 4.02 -16.17 -25.02
CA LYS A 137 3.16 -15.20 -25.72
C LYS A 137 3.70 -13.76 -25.61
N ALA A 138 4.17 -13.34 -24.44
CA ALA A 138 4.73 -12.02 -24.20
C ALA A 138 6.06 -11.85 -24.97
N LYS A 139 6.90 -12.88 -25.00
CA LYS A 139 8.15 -12.91 -25.76
C LYS A 139 7.92 -12.66 -27.25
N ALA A 140 6.84 -13.20 -27.81
CA ALA A 140 6.46 -12.97 -29.19
C ALA A 140 6.05 -11.51 -29.48
N LYS A 141 5.69 -10.73 -28.44
CA LYS A 141 5.26 -9.33 -28.53
C LYS A 141 6.32 -8.33 -28.06
N ALA A 142 7.54 -8.75 -27.80
CA ALA A 142 8.62 -7.95 -27.18
C ALA A 142 8.38 -7.47 -25.74
N ASP A 143 7.34 -7.94 -25.06
CA ASP A 143 7.00 -7.61 -23.65
C ASP A 143 7.64 -8.58 -22.64
N ALA A 144 8.70 -9.28 -23.04
CA ALA A 144 9.25 -10.38 -22.25
C ALA A 144 10.01 -9.95 -20.99
N ASP A 145 10.45 -8.70 -20.89
CA ASP A 145 11.29 -8.25 -19.76
C ASP A 145 10.57 -8.33 -18.42
N TYR A 146 9.25 -8.09 -18.40
CA TYR A 146 8.42 -8.24 -17.22
C TYR A 146 8.46 -9.67 -16.63
N TYR A 147 8.50 -10.69 -17.50
CA TYR A 147 8.49 -12.10 -17.07
C TYR A 147 9.89 -12.65 -16.75
N ARG A 148 10.95 -12.00 -17.25
CA ARG A 148 12.34 -12.47 -17.06
C ARG A 148 12.78 -12.45 -15.60
N LYS A 149 12.18 -11.59 -14.79
CA LYS A 149 12.59 -11.33 -13.41
C LYS A 149 11.53 -11.78 -12.40
N SER A 150 10.82 -12.86 -12.68
CA SER A 150 9.81 -13.39 -11.77
C SER A 150 10.35 -14.53 -10.93
N TYR A 151 9.86 -14.60 -9.70
CA TYR A 151 10.18 -15.66 -8.75
C TYR A 151 8.94 -16.48 -8.43
N VAL A 152 9.11 -17.76 -8.20
CA VAL A 152 8.11 -18.62 -7.58
C VAL A 152 8.50 -18.89 -6.13
N TYR A 153 7.58 -18.61 -5.24
CA TYR A 153 7.64 -18.95 -3.82
C TYR A 153 6.67 -20.06 -3.56
N PHE A 154 7.12 -21.16 -2.96
CA PHE A 154 6.22 -22.26 -2.65
C PHE A 154 6.71 -23.08 -1.46
N PHE A 155 5.80 -23.83 -0.87
CA PHE A 155 6.10 -24.82 0.14
C PHE A 155 5.27 -26.07 -0.09
N LYS A 156 5.77 -27.18 0.44
CA LYS A 156 5.04 -28.45 0.55
C LYS A 156 4.52 -28.61 1.96
N ALA A 157 3.27 -28.96 2.10
CA ALA A 157 2.67 -29.21 3.39
C ALA A 157 1.78 -30.45 3.35
N ASN A 158 1.82 -31.24 4.42
CA ASN A 158 0.90 -32.34 4.62
C ASN A 158 -0.37 -31.81 5.28
N PHE A 159 -1.44 -31.72 4.51
CA PHE A 159 -2.75 -31.39 5.03
C PHE A 159 -3.43 -32.65 5.59
N LYS A 160 -4.14 -32.48 6.70
CA LYS A 160 -5.08 -33.48 7.20
C LYS A 160 -6.44 -33.29 6.53
N LYS A 161 -7.28 -34.30 6.58
CA LYS A 161 -8.69 -34.15 6.23
C LYS A 161 -9.38 -33.17 7.18
N GLY A 162 -10.22 -32.27 6.65
CA GLY A 162 -10.87 -31.19 7.40
C GLY A 162 -9.99 -29.94 7.51
N GLU A 163 -10.09 -29.25 8.63
CA GLU A 163 -9.48 -27.93 8.79
C GLU A 163 -7.95 -27.96 8.91
N ASN A 164 -7.29 -27.10 8.17
CA ASN A 164 -5.85 -26.85 8.20
C ASN A 164 -5.60 -25.34 8.33
N VAL A 165 -4.73 -24.96 9.25
CA VAL A 165 -4.34 -23.58 9.47
C VAL A 165 -3.00 -23.33 8.80
N VAL A 166 -2.94 -22.31 7.93
CA VAL A 166 -1.70 -21.84 7.31
C VAL A 166 -1.50 -20.39 7.71
N GLU A 167 -0.30 -20.07 8.21
CA GLU A 167 0.05 -18.71 8.62
C GLU A 167 1.33 -18.27 7.90
N HIS A 168 1.31 -17.04 7.36
CA HIS A 168 2.45 -16.39 6.74
C HIS A 168 2.73 -15.07 7.43
N ARG A 169 4.02 -14.73 7.54
CA ARG A 169 4.46 -13.38 7.90
C ARG A 169 5.65 -13.00 7.03
N TYR A 170 5.59 -11.85 6.42
CA TYR A 170 6.67 -11.30 5.61
C TYR A 170 6.60 -9.76 5.57
N HIS A 171 7.67 -9.14 5.10
CA HIS A 171 7.76 -7.70 4.90
C HIS A 171 8.13 -7.42 3.43
N TYR A 172 7.54 -6.38 2.84
CA TYR A 172 7.88 -5.92 1.49
C TYR A 172 7.84 -4.40 1.42
N GLY A 173 8.65 -3.82 0.50
CA GLY A 173 8.67 -2.40 0.22
C GLY A 173 7.50 -1.96 -0.66
N GLY A 174 7.15 -0.69 -0.58
CA GLY A 174 6.19 -0.07 -1.49
C GLY A 174 6.86 0.40 -2.78
N ILE A 175 6.04 0.73 -3.77
CA ILE A 175 6.47 1.42 -4.99
C ILE A 175 6.50 2.92 -4.68
N VAL A 176 7.71 3.48 -4.63
CA VAL A 176 7.92 4.87 -4.27
C VAL A 176 7.73 5.77 -5.49
N GLY A 177 6.72 6.62 -5.44
CA GLY A 177 6.48 7.70 -6.40
C GLY A 177 6.73 9.07 -5.78
N SER A 178 6.65 10.13 -6.60
CA SER A 178 6.79 11.51 -6.15
C SER A 178 5.66 11.97 -5.22
N ILE A 179 4.49 11.36 -5.35
CA ILE A 179 3.25 11.71 -4.63
C ILE A 179 2.98 10.75 -3.50
N SER A 180 3.26 9.48 -3.72
CA SER A 180 2.80 8.38 -2.88
C SER A 180 3.81 7.24 -2.80
N ASN A 181 3.57 6.38 -1.84
CA ASN A 181 4.18 5.07 -1.74
C ASN A 181 3.05 4.03 -1.81
N ASP A 182 3.04 3.23 -2.87
CA ASP A 182 1.95 2.31 -3.18
C ASP A 182 2.27 0.90 -2.70
N PHE A 183 1.33 0.29 -2.01
CA PHE A 183 1.38 -1.10 -1.57
C PHE A 183 0.24 -1.88 -2.20
N ASN A 184 0.57 -2.94 -2.91
CA ASN A 184 -0.41 -3.78 -3.58
C ASN A 184 -0.40 -5.19 -2.99
N TYR A 185 -1.55 -5.86 -3.04
CA TYR A 185 -1.70 -7.24 -2.60
C TYR A 185 -2.66 -7.98 -3.53
N VAL A 186 -2.17 -9.06 -4.12
CA VAL A 186 -2.93 -9.88 -5.06
C VAL A 186 -3.82 -10.84 -4.29
N TRP A 187 -5.14 -10.67 -4.35
CA TRP A 187 -6.12 -11.56 -3.72
C TRP A 187 -7.20 -12.11 -4.66
N THR A 188 -7.26 -11.68 -5.92
CA THR A 188 -8.19 -12.24 -6.91
C THR A 188 -7.94 -13.72 -7.19
N THR A 189 -6.74 -14.21 -6.85
CA THR A 189 -6.35 -15.61 -6.85
C THR A 189 -7.18 -16.51 -5.93
N ILE A 190 -7.99 -15.93 -5.02
CA ILE A 190 -9.05 -16.63 -4.26
C ILE A 190 -9.95 -17.45 -5.20
N SER A 191 -10.16 -16.96 -6.43
CA SER A 191 -10.95 -17.67 -7.45
C SER A 191 -10.35 -19.01 -7.92
N LYS A 192 -9.09 -19.31 -7.57
CA LYS A 192 -8.42 -20.59 -7.90
C LYS A 192 -8.71 -21.70 -6.88
N TRP A 193 -9.29 -21.37 -5.73
CA TRP A 193 -9.69 -22.34 -4.73
C TRP A 193 -11.08 -22.88 -5.03
N LYS A 194 -11.42 -24.07 -4.50
CA LYS A 194 -12.66 -24.80 -4.79
C LYS A 194 -13.93 -23.96 -4.68
N ASN A 195 -14.08 -23.22 -3.59
CA ASN A 195 -15.25 -22.38 -3.34
C ASN A 195 -15.19 -21.00 -4.01
N GLN A 196 -14.09 -20.63 -4.64
CA GLN A 196 -13.86 -19.36 -5.36
C GLN A 196 -14.16 -18.10 -4.54
N LYS A 197 -14.12 -18.21 -3.25
CA LYS A 197 -14.41 -17.18 -2.25
C LYS A 197 -13.75 -17.53 -0.92
N VAL A 198 -13.78 -16.59 0.02
CA VAL A 198 -13.48 -16.82 1.43
C VAL A 198 -14.79 -16.73 2.21
N ASP A 199 -15.17 -17.77 2.97
CA ASP A 199 -16.44 -17.79 3.68
C ASP A 199 -16.48 -16.72 4.80
N ASP A 200 -15.37 -16.53 5.55
CA ASP A 200 -15.22 -15.49 6.59
C ASP A 200 -13.92 -14.72 6.38
N PHE A 201 -14.02 -13.46 5.98
CA PHE A 201 -12.89 -12.63 5.58
C PHE A 201 -12.74 -11.40 6.46
N GLU A 202 -11.52 -11.14 6.93
CA GLU A 202 -11.17 -9.95 7.69
C GLU A 202 -9.82 -9.38 7.24
N VAL A 203 -9.78 -8.06 7.03
CA VAL A 203 -8.54 -7.30 6.83
C VAL A 203 -8.40 -6.24 7.91
N ILE A 204 -7.20 -6.14 8.46
CA ILE A 204 -6.77 -5.09 9.37
C ILE A 204 -5.65 -4.31 8.71
N VAL A 205 -5.73 -2.97 8.78
CA VAL A 205 -4.68 -2.07 8.32
C VAL A 205 -4.26 -1.16 9.46
N GLU A 206 -2.99 -1.27 9.88
CA GLU A 206 -2.32 -0.35 10.81
C GLU A 206 -1.39 0.58 10.04
N PRO A 207 -1.85 1.79 9.66
CA PRO A 207 -1.05 2.71 8.85
C PRO A 207 -0.04 3.52 9.69
N GLY A 208 -0.04 3.37 11.02
CA GLY A 208 0.74 4.24 11.90
C GLY A 208 0.33 5.70 11.74
N ASN A 209 1.31 6.58 11.52
CA ASN A 209 1.09 8.01 11.29
C ASN A 209 0.92 8.37 9.82
N ALA A 210 0.82 7.41 8.91
CA ALA A 210 0.64 7.70 7.49
C ALA A 210 -0.75 8.28 7.21
N PHE A 211 -0.84 9.17 6.22
CA PHE A 211 -2.10 9.53 5.59
C PHE A 211 -2.28 8.61 4.39
N ILE A 212 -3.35 7.83 4.37
CA ILE A 212 -3.53 6.77 3.39
C ILE A 212 -4.82 6.90 2.60
N GLU A 213 -4.79 6.33 1.39
CA GLU A 213 -5.99 6.07 0.59
C GLU A 213 -6.11 4.57 0.30
N ILE A 214 -7.34 4.07 0.31
CA ILE A 214 -7.69 2.71 -0.07
C ILE A 214 -8.89 2.77 -1.03
N PRO A 215 -8.76 2.37 -2.31
CA PRO A 215 -9.89 2.26 -3.21
C PRO A 215 -10.96 1.33 -2.66
N GLU A 216 -12.22 1.60 -2.99
CA GLU A 216 -13.35 0.74 -2.60
C GLU A 216 -13.11 -0.68 -3.10
N ILE A 217 -13.29 -1.64 -2.19
CA ILE A 217 -13.16 -3.06 -2.52
C ILE A 217 -14.44 -3.52 -3.23
N LYS A 218 -14.33 -3.78 -4.53
CA LYS A 218 -15.44 -4.27 -5.35
C LYS A 218 -15.52 -5.78 -5.26
N MET A 219 -16.69 -6.31 -4.89
CA MET A 219 -16.96 -7.74 -4.83
C MET A 219 -17.78 -8.22 -6.02
N LYS A 220 -17.60 -9.49 -6.42
CA LYS A 220 -18.30 -10.10 -7.57
C LYS A 220 -19.81 -10.15 -7.36
N ASN A 221 -20.26 -10.31 -6.11
CA ASN A 221 -21.69 -10.31 -5.73
C ASN A 221 -22.31 -8.90 -5.64
N GLY A 222 -21.53 -7.84 -5.90
CA GLY A 222 -21.99 -6.45 -5.82
C GLY A 222 -22.17 -5.90 -4.40
N LYS A 223 -21.92 -6.72 -3.36
CA LYS A 223 -22.02 -6.27 -1.97
C LYS A 223 -20.98 -5.19 -1.68
N ARG A 224 -21.40 -4.13 -1.03
CA ARG A 224 -20.54 -3.06 -0.53
C ARG A 224 -20.34 -3.22 0.98
N VAL A 225 -19.12 -3.04 1.43
CA VAL A 225 -18.75 -3.06 2.85
C VAL A 225 -17.81 -1.89 3.08
N ASP A 226 -18.10 -1.09 4.08
CA ASP A 226 -17.26 0.03 4.47
C ASP A 226 -16.23 -0.39 5.51
N TRP A 227 -15.10 0.31 5.53
CA TRP A 227 -14.08 0.16 6.55
C TRP A 227 -14.54 0.77 7.86
N GLU A 228 -14.17 0.15 8.96
CA GLU A 228 -14.39 0.64 10.31
C GLU A 228 -13.09 1.16 10.91
N LEU A 229 -13.13 2.30 11.59
CA LEU A 229 -12.03 2.76 12.44
C LEU A 229 -12.17 2.16 13.84
N ILE A 230 -11.16 1.41 14.27
CA ILE A 230 -11.02 0.91 15.63
C ILE A 230 -9.90 1.70 16.30
N GLY A 231 -10.25 2.76 17.00
CA GLY A 231 -9.28 3.67 17.62
C GLY A 231 -9.65 5.14 17.50
N GLU A 232 -8.67 5.99 17.31
CA GLU A 232 -8.83 7.45 17.18
C GLU A 232 -8.19 7.94 15.88
N GLY A 233 -8.87 8.85 15.18
CA GLY A 233 -8.40 9.47 13.93
C GLY A 233 -9.55 9.96 13.07
N ASN A 234 -9.22 10.35 11.85
CA ASN A 234 -10.19 10.76 10.85
C ASN A 234 -10.24 9.70 9.75
N ILE A 235 -11.47 9.29 9.40
CA ILE A 235 -11.73 8.48 8.20
C ILE A 235 -12.93 9.03 7.46
N ASP A 236 -12.85 9.07 6.15
CA ASP A 236 -13.99 9.41 5.30
C ASP A 236 -13.77 8.96 3.86
N TYR A 237 -14.83 8.97 3.08
CA TYR A 237 -14.79 8.59 1.67
C TYR A 237 -14.88 9.81 0.76
N GLY A 238 -14.15 9.73 -0.35
CA GLY A 238 -14.26 10.67 -1.45
C GLY A 238 -14.37 9.94 -2.79
N TYR A 239 -14.59 10.71 -3.86
CA TYR A 239 -14.70 10.15 -5.21
C TYR A 239 -13.58 10.68 -6.08
N LYS A 240 -12.74 9.79 -6.58
CA LYS A 240 -11.57 10.10 -7.40
C LYS A 240 -11.66 9.44 -8.76
N LYS A 241 -11.21 10.14 -9.78
CA LYS A 241 -11.00 9.58 -11.11
C LYS A 241 -9.53 9.21 -11.25
N TYR A 242 -9.24 7.94 -11.53
CA TYR A 242 -7.89 7.51 -11.87
C TYR A 242 -7.64 7.70 -13.37
N ASP A 243 -6.38 7.86 -13.75
CA ASP A 243 -6.00 8.00 -15.14
C ASP A 243 -6.47 6.80 -15.96
N GLY A 244 -7.08 7.09 -17.13
CA GLY A 244 -7.68 6.06 -17.96
C GLY A 244 -9.10 5.65 -17.60
N ASP A 245 -9.61 6.01 -16.40
CA ASP A 245 -10.96 5.68 -15.99
C ASP A 245 -12.00 6.65 -16.56
N ASN A 246 -13.15 6.11 -17.00
CA ASN A 246 -14.29 6.91 -17.41
C ASN A 246 -15.19 7.30 -16.23
N VAL A 247 -15.08 6.63 -15.08
CA VAL A 247 -15.96 6.80 -13.92
C VAL A 247 -15.12 7.07 -12.68
N LYS A 248 -15.61 7.96 -11.80
CA LYS A 248 -15.02 8.19 -10.49
C LYS A 248 -15.20 6.94 -9.60
N SER A 249 -14.12 6.49 -8.99
CA SER A 249 -14.13 5.44 -7.98
C SER A 249 -14.27 6.05 -6.59
N ARG A 250 -14.98 5.37 -5.70
CA ARG A 250 -15.06 5.71 -4.28
C ARG A 250 -13.78 5.26 -3.59
N VAL A 251 -13.22 6.10 -2.76
CA VAL A 251 -11.92 5.88 -2.10
C VAL A 251 -12.03 6.24 -0.63
N LEU A 252 -11.59 5.37 0.26
CA LEU A 252 -11.37 5.69 1.66
C LEU A 252 -10.10 6.49 1.83
N TYR A 253 -10.16 7.56 2.61
CA TYR A 253 -9.00 8.30 3.11
C TYR A 253 -8.97 8.20 4.63
N ALA A 254 -7.78 8.01 5.20
CA ALA A 254 -7.61 7.85 6.62
C ALA A 254 -6.31 8.45 7.16
N LYS A 255 -6.42 9.10 8.32
CA LYS A 255 -5.30 9.52 9.16
C LYS A 255 -5.60 9.12 10.58
N LEU A 256 -4.80 8.21 11.14
CA LEU A 256 -5.03 7.69 12.47
C LEU A 256 -4.09 8.35 13.49
N LYS A 257 -4.59 8.55 14.70
CA LYS A 257 -3.78 8.86 15.86
C LYS A 257 -3.31 7.59 16.56
N LYS A 258 -4.20 6.61 16.63
CA LYS A 258 -3.94 5.26 17.18
C LYS A 258 -4.99 4.27 16.71
N GLY A 259 -4.66 2.99 16.71
CA GLY A 259 -5.56 1.90 16.33
C GLY A 259 -5.38 1.47 14.89
N TYR A 260 -6.45 0.97 14.28
CA TYR A 260 -6.40 0.36 12.95
C TYR A 260 -7.73 0.51 12.20
N LEU A 261 -7.68 0.27 10.91
CA LEU A 261 -8.85 0.12 10.06
C LEU A 261 -9.20 -1.37 9.96
N ARG A 262 -10.49 -1.69 9.99
CA ARG A 262 -10.99 -3.05 9.82
C ARG A 262 -12.00 -3.12 8.69
N PHE A 263 -11.82 -4.11 7.80
CA PHE A 263 -12.81 -4.52 6.81
C PHE A 263 -13.18 -5.97 7.09
N LYS A 264 -14.46 -6.28 7.24
CA LYS A 264 -14.93 -7.62 7.53
C LYS A 264 -16.17 -7.98 6.71
N THR A 265 -16.18 -9.16 6.09
CA THR A 265 -17.31 -9.61 5.30
C THR A 265 -17.40 -11.15 5.26
N LYS A 266 -18.57 -11.64 4.91
CA LYS A 266 -18.79 -13.03 4.51
C LYS A 266 -18.75 -13.14 2.98
N ASP A 267 -18.45 -14.34 2.49
CA ASP A 267 -18.47 -14.69 1.06
C ASP A 267 -17.60 -13.72 0.21
N PHE A 268 -16.39 -13.44 0.68
CA PHE A 268 -15.47 -12.52 0.02
C PHE A 268 -14.99 -13.07 -1.31
N SER A 269 -15.32 -12.36 -2.38
CA SER A 269 -14.93 -12.68 -3.75
C SER A 269 -14.62 -11.38 -4.50
N PRO A 270 -13.36 -10.90 -4.43
CA PRO A 270 -12.98 -9.60 -4.98
C PRO A 270 -12.96 -9.61 -6.50
N LYS A 271 -13.23 -8.43 -7.11
CA LYS A 271 -13.06 -8.18 -8.54
C LYS A 271 -11.68 -7.62 -8.86
N ASP A 272 -11.19 -6.74 -8.00
CA ASP A 272 -9.95 -5.99 -8.17
C ASP A 272 -8.96 -6.37 -7.07
N GLU A 273 -7.68 -6.12 -7.28
CA GLU A 273 -6.64 -6.34 -6.28
C GLU A 273 -6.69 -5.28 -5.17
N PHE A 274 -6.17 -5.62 -4.00
CA PHE A 274 -6.03 -4.66 -2.92
C PHE A 274 -4.91 -3.67 -3.23
N ARG A 275 -5.21 -2.39 -3.04
CA ARG A 275 -4.25 -1.31 -3.13
C ARG A 275 -4.37 -0.44 -1.90
N LEU A 276 -3.24 -0.15 -1.28
CA LEU A 276 -3.10 0.86 -0.25
C LEU A 276 -2.05 1.86 -0.71
N ARG A 277 -2.35 3.14 -0.61
CA ARG A 277 -1.45 4.21 -0.97
C ARG A 277 -1.18 5.08 0.25
N GLU A 278 0.10 5.23 0.61
CA GLU A 278 0.54 6.27 1.52
C GLU A 278 0.74 7.57 0.76
N ILE A 279 0.03 8.60 1.13
CA ILE A 279 0.12 9.91 0.49
C ILE A 279 1.23 10.71 1.17
N ARG A 280 2.26 11.07 0.42
CA ARG A 280 3.44 11.79 0.91
C ARG A 280 3.41 13.28 0.56
N ASN A 281 2.74 13.64 -0.52
CA ASN A 281 2.64 15.01 -0.98
C ASN A 281 1.18 15.44 -1.09
N LEU A 282 0.79 16.41 -0.26
CA LEU A 282 -0.57 16.95 -0.23
C LEU A 282 -0.74 18.20 -1.11
N ASN A 283 0.34 18.71 -1.73
CA ASN A 283 0.33 19.96 -2.48
C ASN A 283 -0.24 19.86 -3.91
N LEU A 284 -0.86 18.74 -4.25
CA LEU A 284 -1.36 18.45 -5.60
C LEU A 284 -2.89 18.52 -5.60
N GLU A 285 -3.44 19.68 -5.94
CA GLU A 285 -4.89 19.93 -5.93
C GLU A 285 -5.66 18.95 -6.82
N ASP A 286 -5.16 18.69 -8.01
CA ASP A 286 -5.83 17.81 -8.99
C ASP A 286 -5.86 16.34 -8.57
N TYR A 287 -5.08 15.97 -7.55
CA TYR A 287 -5.00 14.60 -7.07
C TYR A 287 -6.17 14.21 -6.17
N PHE A 288 -6.73 15.18 -5.43
CA PHE A 288 -7.78 14.91 -4.43
C PHE A 288 -9.16 15.35 -4.92
N PRO A 289 -10.24 14.70 -4.46
CA PRO A 289 -11.58 15.25 -4.63
C PRO A 289 -11.71 16.54 -3.83
N GLU A 290 -12.58 17.44 -4.26
CA GLU A 290 -12.80 18.73 -3.60
C GLU A 290 -13.18 18.56 -2.12
N LYS A 291 -14.03 17.58 -1.81
CA LYS A 291 -14.48 17.24 -0.45
C LYS A 291 -14.75 15.75 -0.31
N THR A 292 -14.70 15.27 0.93
CA THR A 292 -15.18 13.94 1.31
C THR A 292 -16.72 13.91 1.49
N GLU A 293 -17.28 12.71 1.69
CA GLU A 293 -18.73 12.53 1.96
C GLU A 293 -19.19 13.32 3.21
N LYS A 294 -18.35 13.41 4.28
CA LYS A 294 -18.63 14.19 5.50
C LYS A 294 -18.19 15.65 5.40
N GLY A 295 -17.62 16.07 4.29
CA GLY A 295 -17.24 17.46 4.03
C GLY A 295 -15.84 17.86 4.47
N PHE A 296 -14.95 16.93 4.82
CA PHE A 296 -13.53 17.23 5.01
C PHE A 296 -12.91 17.72 3.71
N ARG A 297 -11.89 18.58 3.84
CA ARG A 297 -11.04 19.04 2.74
C ARG A 297 -9.72 18.27 2.75
N TYR A 298 -8.99 18.36 1.62
CA TYR A 298 -7.62 17.82 1.49
C TYR A 298 -6.59 18.93 1.35
N THR A 299 -6.92 19.94 0.55
CA THR A 299 -6.08 21.09 0.27
C THR A 299 -6.91 22.37 0.28
N ASP A 300 -6.26 23.51 0.22
CA ASP A 300 -6.84 24.80 -0.09
C ASP A 300 -5.79 25.77 -0.65
N ASP A 301 -6.24 26.95 -1.09
CA ASP A 301 -5.39 27.98 -1.68
C ASP A 301 -4.28 28.44 -0.74
N LEU A 302 -4.53 28.49 0.58
CA LEU A 302 -3.53 28.89 1.57
C LEU A 302 -2.41 27.85 1.74
N MET A 303 -2.75 26.56 1.62
CA MET A 303 -1.75 25.50 1.62
C MET A 303 -0.83 25.66 0.40
N GLN A 304 -1.40 25.84 -0.79
CA GLN A 304 -0.65 26.07 -2.01
C GLN A 304 0.22 27.33 -1.91
N ALA A 305 -0.35 28.42 -1.40
CA ALA A 305 0.40 29.66 -1.19
C ALA A 305 1.53 29.49 -0.19
N ALA A 306 1.36 28.69 0.88
CA ALA A 306 2.41 28.44 1.88
C ALA A 306 3.63 27.74 1.26
N TYR A 307 3.41 26.66 0.50
CA TYR A 307 4.48 25.89 -0.12
C TYR A 307 5.12 26.59 -1.31
N ASN A 308 4.44 27.57 -1.92
CA ASN A 308 4.94 28.40 -3.00
C ASN A 308 5.30 29.84 -2.55
N ALA A 309 5.40 30.09 -1.25
CA ALA A 309 5.54 31.44 -0.67
C ALA A 309 6.68 32.27 -1.31
N ARG A 310 7.81 31.65 -1.63
CA ARG A 310 8.95 32.29 -2.30
C ARG A 310 8.70 32.72 -3.74
N LEU A 311 7.68 32.16 -4.39
CA LEU A 311 7.35 32.41 -5.81
C LEU A 311 6.17 33.39 -5.97
N LEU A 312 5.49 33.76 -4.87
CA LEU A 312 4.35 34.66 -4.90
C LEU A 312 4.76 36.07 -5.35
N LYS A 313 4.01 36.63 -6.27
CA LYS A 313 4.20 38.00 -6.77
C LYS A 313 3.65 39.01 -5.78
N GLU A 314 4.10 40.29 -5.89
CA GLU A 314 3.71 41.36 -4.99
C GLU A 314 2.19 41.61 -4.94
N ASP A 315 1.49 41.48 -6.08
CA ASP A 315 0.04 41.62 -6.17
C ASP A 315 -0.71 40.44 -5.53
N GLU A 316 -0.16 39.23 -5.55
CA GLU A 316 -0.69 38.05 -4.85
C GLU A 316 -0.48 38.20 -3.33
N LEU A 317 0.73 38.62 -2.92
CA LEU A 317 1.04 38.86 -1.52
C LEU A 317 0.13 39.92 -0.88
N LYS A 318 -0.26 40.97 -1.62
CA LYS A 318 -1.17 42.03 -1.12
C LYS A 318 -2.58 41.50 -0.82
N LYS A 319 -3.00 40.40 -1.45
CA LYS A 319 -4.32 39.79 -1.22
C LYS A 319 -4.39 38.90 0.01
N ILE A 320 -3.25 38.42 0.51
CA ILE A 320 -3.18 37.53 1.67
C ILE A 320 -3.26 38.36 2.94
N SER A 321 -4.18 38.08 3.83
CA SER A 321 -4.28 38.77 5.12
C SER A 321 -3.21 38.33 6.12
N ASP A 322 -2.96 39.11 7.19
CA ASP A 322 -2.04 38.70 8.25
C ASP A 322 -2.52 37.46 9.00
N ALA A 323 -3.84 37.25 9.08
CA ALA A 323 -4.41 36.02 9.62
C ALA A 323 -4.08 34.80 8.73
N ASP A 324 -4.18 34.96 7.40
CA ASP A 324 -3.83 33.92 6.44
C ASP A 324 -2.32 33.61 6.45
N LEU A 325 -1.49 34.62 6.57
CA LEU A 325 -0.04 34.41 6.74
C LEU A 325 0.30 33.63 8.01
N ASN A 326 -0.45 33.85 9.10
CA ASN A 326 -0.30 33.04 10.31
C ASN A 326 -0.73 31.59 10.08
N ILE A 327 -1.80 31.36 9.33
CA ILE A 327 -2.22 29.99 8.93
C ILE A 327 -1.14 29.35 8.06
N MET A 328 -0.68 30.03 6.99
CA MET A 328 0.36 29.55 6.08
C MET A 328 1.61 29.08 6.83
N LYS A 329 2.10 29.88 7.78
CA LYS A 329 3.26 29.53 8.61
C LYS A 329 3.05 28.26 9.43
N ASN A 330 1.83 27.95 9.80
CA ASN A 330 1.51 26.82 10.67
C ASN A 330 1.14 25.53 9.94
N TYR A 331 1.07 25.52 8.58
CA TYR A 331 0.83 24.30 7.83
C TYR A 331 1.85 23.18 8.10
N PRO A 332 3.19 23.44 8.13
CA PRO A 332 4.14 22.39 8.46
C PRO A 332 3.88 21.72 9.81
N TYR A 333 3.55 22.51 10.83
CA TYR A 333 3.19 21.97 12.15
C TYR A 333 1.91 21.15 12.11
N ALA A 334 0.88 21.64 11.40
CA ALA A 334 -0.39 20.95 11.28
C ALA A 334 -0.25 19.60 10.57
N LEU A 335 0.56 19.52 9.51
CA LEU A 335 0.84 18.29 8.77
C LEU A 335 1.50 17.22 9.64
N LYS A 336 2.28 17.64 10.65
CA LYS A 336 2.89 16.73 11.63
C LYS A 336 1.96 16.42 12.81
N GLY A 337 0.72 16.93 12.81
CA GLY A 337 -0.25 16.67 13.87
C GLY A 337 -0.01 17.47 15.14
N TYR A 338 0.55 18.69 15.04
CA TYR A 338 0.71 19.58 16.18
C TYR A 338 -0.67 19.96 16.78
N ASP A 339 -0.83 19.78 18.10
CA ASP A 339 -2.06 20.15 18.80
C ASP A 339 -2.03 21.64 19.17
N PHE A 340 -2.62 22.48 18.32
CA PHE A 340 -2.67 23.91 18.53
C PHE A 340 -3.48 24.29 19.76
N SER A 341 -2.91 25.18 20.61
CA SER A 341 -3.65 25.85 21.69
C SER A 341 -4.48 27.02 21.17
N ASP A 342 -4.06 27.63 20.05
CA ASP A 342 -4.84 28.67 19.37
C ASP A 342 -6.09 28.04 18.74
N LYS A 343 -7.25 28.47 19.23
CA LYS A 343 -8.56 27.97 18.79
C LYS A 343 -8.78 28.23 17.27
N LYS A 344 -8.33 29.37 16.76
CA LYS A 344 -8.52 29.72 15.33
C LYS A 344 -7.75 28.77 14.42
N LEU A 345 -6.50 28.47 14.77
CA LEU A 345 -5.68 27.51 14.03
C LEU A 345 -6.26 26.09 14.16
N LYS A 346 -6.67 25.69 15.37
CA LYS A 346 -7.28 24.38 15.58
C LYS A 346 -8.57 24.22 14.76
N ASP A 347 -9.48 25.18 14.82
CA ASP A 347 -10.74 25.17 14.08
C ASP A 347 -10.51 25.20 12.56
N TYR A 348 -9.47 25.93 12.12
CA TYR A 348 -9.11 25.96 10.69
C TYR A 348 -8.62 24.60 10.21
N PHE A 349 -7.60 24.02 10.85
CA PHE A 349 -7.01 22.77 10.43
C PHE A 349 -7.92 21.56 10.63
N SER A 350 -8.87 21.60 11.58
CA SER A 350 -9.85 20.52 11.78
C SER A 350 -10.79 20.30 10.58
N LYS A 351 -10.79 21.20 9.59
CA LYS A 351 -11.51 21.01 8.32
C LYS A 351 -10.84 20.02 7.38
N PHE A 352 -9.57 19.69 7.64
CA PHE A 352 -8.78 18.79 6.79
C PHE A 352 -8.76 17.38 7.37
N LEU A 353 -8.98 16.39 6.50
CA LEU A 353 -9.02 14.99 6.92
C LEU A 353 -7.68 14.51 7.49
N TRP A 354 -6.58 14.98 6.93
CA TRP A 354 -5.22 14.63 7.37
C TRP A 354 -4.80 15.28 8.69
N TYR A 355 -5.51 16.30 9.18
CA TYR A 355 -5.17 16.91 10.46
C TYR A 355 -5.75 16.13 11.63
N VAL A 356 -4.90 15.40 12.31
CA VAL A 356 -5.20 14.65 13.52
C VAL A 356 -4.19 15.08 14.59
N PRO A 357 -4.61 15.82 15.63
CA PRO A 357 -3.69 16.27 16.69
C PRO A 357 -3.13 15.09 17.47
N ILE A 358 -1.78 14.97 17.49
CA ILE A 358 -1.08 13.91 18.23
C ILE A 358 -0.33 14.41 19.45
N GLY A 359 0.03 15.70 19.49
CA GLY A 359 0.73 16.31 20.61
C GLY A 359 1.35 17.66 20.28
N LYS A 360 2.09 18.20 21.25
CA LYS A 360 2.80 19.49 21.10
C LYS A 360 4.25 19.34 20.66
N ASN A 361 4.79 18.14 20.73
CA ASN A 361 6.15 17.83 20.27
C ASN A 361 6.04 17.14 18.92
N VAL A 362 6.30 17.88 17.85
CA VAL A 362 6.34 17.35 16.49
C VAL A 362 7.71 17.63 15.88
N GLU A 363 8.20 16.69 15.10
CA GLU A 363 9.46 16.82 14.39
C GLU A 363 9.21 17.49 13.03
N LEU A 364 9.94 18.57 12.77
CA LEU A 364 9.94 19.27 11.50
C LEU A 364 11.19 18.91 10.72
N TYR A 365 11.05 18.74 9.42
CA TYR A 365 12.16 18.49 8.50
C TYR A 365 12.67 19.79 7.87
N GLU A 366 13.80 19.73 7.18
CA GLU A 366 14.43 20.90 6.54
C GLU A 366 13.46 21.66 5.64
N ASN A 367 12.71 20.97 4.80
CA ASN A 367 11.70 21.58 3.92
C ASN A 367 10.57 22.27 4.70
N ASP A 368 10.18 21.75 5.86
CA ASP A 368 9.17 22.39 6.73
C ASP A 368 9.69 23.75 7.25
N TYR A 369 10.96 23.80 7.66
CA TYR A 369 11.60 25.04 8.09
C TYR A 369 11.76 26.06 6.96
N GLU A 370 12.00 25.60 5.72
CA GLU A 370 12.05 26.50 4.56
C GLU A 370 10.71 27.20 4.33
N VAL A 371 9.60 26.45 4.35
CA VAL A 371 8.24 27.02 4.22
C VAL A 371 7.99 28.07 5.32
N ILE A 372 8.29 27.74 6.58
CA ILE A 372 8.12 28.68 7.71
C ILE A 372 8.95 29.96 7.48
N LYS A 373 10.20 29.82 7.09
CA LYS A 373 11.13 30.94 6.87
C LYS A 373 10.68 31.84 5.73
N ASP A 374 10.17 31.27 4.64
CA ASP A 374 9.71 32.05 3.50
C ASP A 374 8.43 32.86 3.85
N VAL A 375 7.48 32.25 4.55
CA VAL A 375 6.32 32.99 5.06
C VAL A 375 6.71 34.05 6.08
N GLU A 376 7.67 33.79 6.96
CA GLU A 376 8.16 34.80 7.93
C GLU A 376 8.86 36.00 7.26
N LYS A 377 9.54 35.81 6.13
CA LYS A 377 10.08 36.92 5.36
C LYS A 377 8.98 37.85 4.86
N ILE A 378 7.86 37.29 4.38
CA ILE A 378 6.70 38.07 3.96
C ILE A 378 6.11 38.85 5.14
N ILE A 379 5.91 38.21 6.30
CA ILE A 379 5.40 38.87 7.51
C ILE A 379 6.32 40.05 7.93
N LYS A 380 7.65 39.85 7.90
CA LYS A 380 8.64 40.88 8.26
C LYS A 380 8.65 42.04 7.26
N SER A 381 8.48 41.80 5.97
CA SER A 381 8.43 42.84 4.95
C SER A 381 7.24 43.79 5.09
N ARG A 382 6.11 43.32 5.66
CA ARG A 382 4.91 44.15 5.90
C ARG A 382 4.98 45.05 7.13
N LYS A 383 5.91 44.76 8.05
CA LYS A 383 6.09 45.53 9.27
C LYS A 383 7.07 46.69 9.10
N LYS A 384 7.73 46.78 7.93
CA LYS A 384 8.56 47.87 7.53
C LYS A 384 7.79 48.88 6.72
#